data_05b87ea497c91bdec02834662f01b3cd
#
_entry.id   05b87ea497c91bdec02834662f01b3cd
#
_cell.length_a   1.000
_cell.length_b   1.000
_cell.length_c   1.000
_cell.angle_alpha   90.00
_cell.angle_beta   90.00
_cell.angle_gamma   90.00
#
_symmetry.space_group_name_H-M   'P 1'
#
loop_
_entity.id
_entity.type
_entity.pdbx_description
1 polymer ?
#
loop_
_entity_poly.entity_id
_entity_poly.type
_entity_poly.pdbx_seq_one_letter_code
_entity_poly.pdbx_strand_id
1 'polypeptide(L)'
;MSSKKSSLAALTLGAIGVVYGDIGTSVLYAVKEVFGSGHVPFTPDNVYGILSIFFWTLTVIVSIKYVALVLRADNNGEGGLIAMLALASTAVKDKPQLRKTLLIVGIFGTSLFYGDGVITPAISVLSAVEGLEVVSPAFTQGVIPITLVILFGLFAVQKHGTAGIGKFFGPITLLWFAVLAVLGISQIASHPEILWAISPHHALRFIWANPGTTFIILGAVVLCVTGAEALYADLGHFGKKPIRLAWFTVVMPCLVLNYFGQGALLIGNPAAVKNPFYLMAPEWALLPLVCLATMATVIASQALITGAFSVTKQAIQMGYLPRLNIQHTSVRDTGQIYMPFVNWGLFITIVLAVLMFRSSSNLAAAYGIAVCTDMLITTVLTFYVIRYGWKYPLGLCIAATGAFFVVDFAFFASNLMKLFAGGWFPLLIGGAVFTLMITWKEGRHLLNEKLRADAIDLPSFLDAVFVSPPARVEGTAVFLTAEPGSVPNALLHNLKHNKVLHEQNLFVTVRNHEIPWIGMNKRLEIESLGHDCWQVNVHYGFKNDLDLPKALQQIKGRGCELESMTTSYFLSRDTVIPTIGGGMAPWREKLFAQMHHNASGAADFLNLPNNSVVELGSKIEI
;
A
#
# COMPACT_ATOMS: atom_id res chain seq x y z
N MET A 1 5.39 23.21 -18.93
CA MET A 1 5.22 24.10 -17.76
C MET A 1 6.19 23.64 -16.68
N SER A 2 7.13 24.50 -16.27
CA SER A 2 8.09 24.21 -15.21
C SER A 2 7.34 24.03 -13.89
N SER A 3 7.25 22.82 -13.35
CA SER A 3 6.73 22.59 -12.01
C SER A 3 7.64 23.33 -11.04
N LYS A 4 7.11 24.30 -10.29
CA LYS A 4 7.82 24.89 -9.15
C LYS A 4 8.24 23.73 -8.24
N LYS A 5 9.54 23.44 -8.15
CA LYS A 5 10.07 22.47 -7.18
C LYS A 5 9.62 22.94 -5.79
N SER A 6 8.81 22.13 -5.12
CA SER A 6 8.41 22.37 -3.73
C SER A 6 9.68 22.55 -2.87
N SER A 7 9.69 23.51 -1.95
CA SER A 7 10.83 23.71 -1.06
C SER A 7 11.01 22.48 -0.15
N LEU A 8 12.26 22.22 0.28
CA LEU A 8 12.55 21.13 1.21
C LEU A 8 11.70 21.23 2.48
N ALA A 9 11.50 22.45 2.99
CA ALA A 9 10.66 22.69 4.17
C ALA A 9 9.19 22.30 3.93
N ALA A 10 8.63 22.65 2.76
CA ALA A 10 7.25 22.28 2.43
C ALA A 10 7.08 20.75 2.28
N LEU A 11 8.06 20.06 1.65
CA LEU A 11 8.05 18.62 1.55
C LEU A 11 8.23 17.93 2.91
N THR A 12 9.07 18.50 3.79
CA THR A 12 9.26 17.99 5.16
C THR A 12 7.99 18.15 5.99
N LEU A 13 7.31 19.30 5.91
CA LEU A 13 6.04 19.52 6.58
C LEU A 13 4.95 18.59 6.04
N GLY A 14 4.91 18.36 4.72
CA GLY A 14 4.02 17.39 4.11
C GLY A 14 4.30 15.96 4.59
N ALA A 15 5.57 15.57 4.70
CA ALA A 15 5.96 14.27 5.24
C ALA A 15 5.54 14.11 6.71
N ILE A 16 5.67 15.14 7.56
CA ILE A 16 5.16 15.12 8.94
C ILE A 16 3.66 14.85 8.95
N GLY A 17 2.90 15.48 8.05
CA GLY A 17 1.45 15.37 8.01
C GLY A 17 0.93 14.02 7.52
N VAL A 18 1.55 13.44 6.51
CA VAL A 18 1.05 12.25 5.83
C VAL A 18 1.78 11.00 6.29
N VAL A 19 3.12 11.01 6.22
CA VAL A 19 3.95 9.81 6.47
C VAL A 19 3.98 9.43 7.94
N TYR A 20 4.02 10.44 8.82
CA TYR A 20 4.22 10.23 10.26
C TYR A 20 2.95 10.34 11.10
N GLY A 21 1.78 10.47 10.45
CA GLY A 21 0.50 10.52 11.14
C GLY A 21 0.24 9.27 11.97
N ASP A 22 0.42 8.10 11.39
CA ASP A 22 0.12 6.82 12.01
C ASP A 22 1.07 6.51 13.18
N ILE A 23 2.38 6.57 12.99
CA ILE A 23 3.34 6.36 14.07
C ILE A 23 3.19 7.40 15.20
N GLY A 24 2.72 8.62 14.85
CA GLY A 24 2.42 9.68 15.81
C GLY A 24 1.22 9.40 16.70
N THR A 25 0.29 8.56 16.27
CA THR A 25 -0.91 8.21 17.04
C THR A 25 -0.72 6.99 17.93
N SER A 26 0.36 6.24 17.77
CA SER A 26 0.68 5.06 18.60
C SER A 26 0.86 5.39 20.09
N VAL A 27 1.19 6.63 20.43
CA VAL A 27 1.30 7.10 21.83
C VAL A 27 -0.01 7.00 22.59
N LEU A 28 -1.15 6.97 21.91
CA LEU A 28 -2.48 6.88 22.53
C LEU A 28 -2.72 5.52 23.20
N TYR A 29 -2.10 4.46 22.69
CA TYR A 29 -2.39 3.09 23.13
C TYR A 29 -1.17 2.24 23.48
N ALA A 30 0.04 2.50 22.93
CA ALA A 30 1.17 1.58 23.08
C ALA A 30 1.61 1.39 24.53
N VAL A 31 1.77 2.45 25.33
CA VAL A 31 2.16 2.36 26.75
C VAL A 31 1.04 1.74 27.57
N LYS A 32 -0.20 2.13 27.32
CA LYS A 32 -1.38 1.54 27.95
C LYS A 32 -1.41 0.02 27.78
N GLU A 33 -1.14 -0.49 26.58
CA GLU A 33 -1.17 -1.93 26.29
C GLU A 33 -0.04 -2.70 26.95
N VAL A 34 1.17 -2.13 27.04
CA VAL A 34 2.30 -2.80 27.69
C VAL A 34 2.08 -2.94 29.18
N PHE A 35 1.65 -1.88 29.86
CA PHE A 35 1.47 -1.86 31.31
C PHE A 35 0.07 -2.32 31.74
N GLY A 36 -0.96 -2.11 30.92
CA GLY A 36 -2.35 -2.47 31.24
C GLY A 36 -2.61 -3.98 31.25
N SER A 37 -1.73 -4.77 30.64
CA SER A 37 -1.81 -6.23 30.62
C SER A 37 -1.68 -6.88 32.02
N GLY A 38 -1.23 -6.13 33.03
CA GLY A 38 -1.02 -6.63 34.39
C GLY A 38 0.17 -7.57 34.57
N HIS A 39 0.93 -7.85 33.49
CA HIS A 39 2.08 -8.77 33.54
C HIS A 39 3.35 -8.12 34.08
N VAL A 40 3.37 -6.80 34.21
CA VAL A 40 4.53 -6.02 34.66
C VAL A 40 4.21 -5.31 35.96
N PRO A 41 4.93 -5.64 37.07
CA PRO A 41 4.84 -4.85 38.29
C PRO A 41 5.32 -3.41 38.09
N PHE A 42 4.60 -2.43 38.64
CA PHE A 42 4.98 -1.02 38.59
C PHE A 42 6.14 -0.73 39.56
N THR A 43 7.36 -1.03 39.14
CA THR A 43 8.60 -0.63 39.82
C THR A 43 9.38 0.31 38.88
N PRO A 44 10.16 1.28 39.45
CA PRO A 44 10.97 2.18 38.60
C PRO A 44 11.88 1.41 37.63
N ASP A 45 12.53 0.34 38.09
CA ASP A 45 13.42 -0.51 37.26
C ASP A 45 12.68 -1.12 36.05
N ASN A 46 11.45 -1.60 36.25
CA ASN A 46 10.63 -2.17 35.16
C ASN A 46 10.18 -1.10 34.19
N VAL A 47 9.79 0.09 34.67
CA VAL A 47 9.43 1.21 33.83
C VAL A 47 10.63 1.64 32.99
N TYR A 48 11.82 1.79 33.59
CA TYR A 48 13.05 2.11 32.85
C TYR A 48 13.37 1.04 31.79
N GLY A 49 13.26 -0.23 32.17
CA GLY A 49 13.50 -1.34 31.24
C GLY A 49 12.60 -1.31 30.02
N ILE A 50 11.30 -1.14 30.23
CA ILE A 50 10.30 -1.08 29.16
C ILE A 50 10.49 0.15 28.29
N LEU A 51 10.68 1.35 28.85
CA LEU A 51 10.94 2.55 28.06
C LEU A 51 12.24 2.48 27.28
N SER A 52 13.27 1.81 27.85
CA SER A 52 14.49 1.51 27.12
C SER A 52 14.22 0.59 25.92
N ILE A 53 13.36 -0.42 26.07
CA ILE A 53 12.93 -1.27 24.94
C ILE A 53 12.19 -0.44 23.90
N PHE A 54 11.29 0.47 24.27
CA PHE A 54 10.61 1.39 23.34
C PHE A 54 11.61 2.23 22.56
N PHE A 55 12.53 2.90 23.26
CA PHE A 55 13.54 3.76 22.64
C PHE A 55 14.41 2.99 21.64
N TRP A 56 14.91 1.82 22.04
CA TRP A 56 15.76 1.01 21.17
C TRP A 56 14.99 0.34 20.04
N THR A 57 13.72 0.01 20.23
CA THR A 57 12.83 -0.47 19.16
C THR A 57 12.63 0.62 18.09
N LEU A 58 12.31 1.86 18.49
CA LEU A 58 12.24 3.01 17.56
C LEU A 58 13.58 3.26 16.85
N THR A 59 14.69 3.14 17.59
CA THR A 59 16.03 3.33 17.02
C THR A 59 16.38 2.24 16.02
N VAL A 60 16.24 0.97 16.39
CA VAL A 60 16.66 -0.16 15.54
C VAL A 60 15.71 -0.35 14.37
N ILE A 61 14.41 -0.36 14.61
CA ILE A 61 13.43 -0.66 13.56
C ILE A 61 13.18 0.58 12.69
N VAL A 62 12.82 1.71 13.26
CA VAL A 62 12.47 2.85 12.42
C VAL A 62 13.70 3.57 11.91
N SER A 63 14.63 3.98 12.80
CA SER A 63 15.78 4.80 12.38
C SER A 63 16.78 4.02 11.54
N ILE A 64 17.17 2.80 11.95
CA ILE A 64 18.23 2.04 11.28
C ILE A 64 17.64 1.19 10.15
N LYS A 65 16.63 0.33 10.44
CA LYS A 65 16.07 -0.56 9.42
C LYS A 65 15.35 0.23 8.32
N TYR A 66 14.31 1.01 8.67
CA TYR A 66 13.51 1.70 7.65
C TYR A 66 14.20 2.94 7.09
N VAL A 67 14.55 3.91 7.93
CA VAL A 67 15.05 5.23 7.49
C VAL A 67 16.48 5.16 6.91
N ALA A 68 17.38 4.36 7.50
CA ALA A 68 18.76 4.27 7.00
C ALA A 68 18.93 3.22 5.90
N LEU A 69 18.31 2.02 6.01
CA LEU A 69 18.52 0.90 5.09
C LEU A 69 17.42 0.77 4.03
N VAL A 70 16.16 0.53 4.42
CA VAL A 70 15.05 0.22 3.51
C VAL A 70 14.77 1.36 2.54
N LEU A 71 14.82 2.64 2.99
CA LEU A 71 14.68 3.79 2.09
C LEU A 71 15.75 3.89 0.99
N ARG A 72 16.82 3.09 1.03
CA ARG A 72 17.79 3.00 -0.07
C ARG A 72 17.31 2.11 -1.21
N ALA A 73 16.46 1.14 -0.91
CA ALA A 73 15.90 0.21 -1.89
C ALA A 73 14.72 0.86 -2.61
N ASP A 74 14.97 1.94 -3.31
CA ASP A 74 13.98 2.61 -4.14
C ASP A 74 13.99 2.09 -5.57
N ASN A 75 12.81 1.88 -6.12
CA ASN A 75 12.63 1.55 -7.53
C ASN A 75 12.38 2.86 -8.31
N ASN A 76 13.45 3.45 -8.84
CA ASN A 76 13.40 4.75 -9.56
C ASN A 76 12.67 5.85 -8.79
N GLY A 77 12.96 5.97 -7.49
CA GLY A 77 12.34 6.94 -6.59
C GLY A 77 11.07 6.47 -5.90
N GLU A 78 10.51 5.32 -6.26
CA GLU A 78 9.32 4.76 -5.63
C GLU A 78 9.67 3.73 -4.57
N GLY A 79 8.82 3.66 -3.54
CA GLY A 79 8.93 2.72 -2.43
C GLY A 79 7.67 1.88 -2.23
N GLY A 80 7.60 1.25 -1.07
CA GLY A 80 6.51 0.35 -0.68
C GLY A 80 6.79 -1.10 -1.06
N LEU A 81 5.99 -2.01 -0.50
CA LEU A 81 6.23 -3.45 -0.61
C LEU A 81 6.18 -3.96 -2.06
N ILE A 82 5.28 -3.41 -2.89
CA ILE A 82 5.19 -3.76 -4.32
C ILE A 82 6.46 -3.32 -5.07
N ALA A 83 6.99 -2.13 -4.79
CA ALA A 83 8.23 -1.66 -5.39
C ALA A 83 9.43 -2.52 -4.95
N MET A 84 9.48 -2.90 -3.67
CA MET A 84 10.48 -3.84 -3.14
C MET A 84 10.37 -5.21 -3.79
N LEU A 85 9.16 -5.73 -3.97
CA LEU A 85 8.91 -6.99 -4.66
C LEU A 85 9.39 -6.94 -6.11
N ALA A 86 9.12 -5.85 -6.83
CA ALA A 86 9.58 -5.64 -8.19
C ALA A 86 11.13 -5.65 -8.27
N LEU A 87 11.81 -4.95 -7.34
CA LEU A 87 13.26 -4.95 -7.23
C LEU A 87 13.82 -6.35 -6.93
N ALA A 88 13.24 -7.04 -5.94
CA ALA A 88 13.69 -8.38 -5.56
C ALA A 88 13.47 -9.40 -6.69
N SER A 89 12.31 -9.38 -7.35
CA SER A 89 11.97 -10.28 -8.46
C SER A 89 12.87 -10.04 -9.68
N THR A 90 13.16 -8.79 -9.99
CA THR A 90 14.09 -8.41 -11.07
C THR A 90 15.52 -8.84 -10.76
N ALA A 91 15.95 -8.69 -9.50
CA ALA A 91 17.29 -9.08 -9.07
C ALA A 91 17.55 -10.60 -9.19
N VAL A 92 16.50 -11.42 -9.13
CA VAL A 92 16.60 -12.89 -9.23
C VAL A 92 15.97 -13.47 -10.50
N LYS A 93 15.85 -12.67 -11.57
CA LYS A 93 15.22 -13.09 -12.83
C LYS A 93 15.78 -14.40 -13.40
N ASP A 94 17.09 -14.66 -13.19
CA ASP A 94 17.78 -15.85 -13.66
C ASP A 94 17.53 -17.09 -12.77
N LYS A 95 16.71 -16.97 -11.71
CA LYS A 95 16.37 -18.03 -10.76
C LYS A 95 14.84 -18.21 -10.66
N PRO A 96 14.21 -18.90 -11.61
CA PRO A 96 12.75 -18.91 -11.77
C PRO A 96 12.00 -19.41 -10.53
N GLN A 97 12.50 -20.44 -9.84
CA GLN A 97 11.86 -20.98 -8.63
C GLN A 97 11.89 -19.95 -7.48
N LEU A 98 13.04 -19.32 -7.26
CA LEU A 98 13.20 -18.30 -6.24
C LEU A 98 12.32 -17.08 -6.55
N ARG A 99 12.29 -16.66 -7.82
CA ARG A 99 11.41 -15.58 -8.28
C ARG A 99 9.94 -15.88 -7.98
N LYS A 100 9.48 -17.11 -8.29
CA LYS A 100 8.10 -17.55 -7.99
C LYS A 100 7.81 -17.48 -6.50
N THR A 101 8.72 -17.94 -5.64
CA THR A 101 8.56 -17.87 -4.18
C THR A 101 8.49 -16.43 -3.68
N LEU A 102 9.41 -15.56 -4.13
CA LEU A 102 9.40 -14.14 -3.74
C LEU A 102 8.13 -13.43 -4.19
N LEU A 103 7.62 -13.74 -5.38
CA LEU A 103 6.34 -13.20 -5.86
C LEU A 103 5.17 -13.60 -4.95
N ILE A 104 5.11 -14.87 -4.52
CA ILE A 104 4.05 -15.35 -3.61
C ILE A 104 4.18 -14.63 -2.25
N VAL A 105 5.37 -14.57 -1.68
CA VAL A 105 5.65 -13.91 -0.40
C VAL A 105 5.32 -12.41 -0.47
N GLY A 106 5.72 -11.73 -1.54
CA GLY A 106 5.46 -10.31 -1.70
C GLY A 106 3.97 -9.99 -1.96
N ILE A 107 3.24 -10.84 -2.70
CA ILE A 107 1.78 -10.71 -2.87
C ILE A 107 1.09 -10.93 -1.52
N PHE A 108 1.55 -11.90 -0.72
CA PHE A 108 1.01 -12.13 0.62
C PHE A 108 1.22 -10.91 1.54
N GLY A 109 2.44 -10.33 1.58
CA GLY A 109 2.69 -9.08 2.32
C GLY A 109 1.82 -7.92 1.81
N THR A 110 1.72 -7.74 0.49
CA THR A 110 0.83 -6.71 -0.08
C THR A 110 -0.62 -6.91 0.34
N SER A 111 -1.08 -8.15 0.48
CA SER A 111 -2.45 -8.43 0.93
C SER A 111 -2.65 -8.16 2.43
N LEU A 112 -1.62 -8.33 3.27
CA LEU A 112 -1.67 -8.00 4.69
C LEU A 112 -1.78 -6.49 4.94
N PHE A 113 -1.27 -5.67 4.02
CA PHE A 113 -1.45 -4.21 4.07
C PHE A 113 -2.93 -3.80 4.13
N TYR A 114 -3.84 -4.58 3.51
CA TYR A 114 -5.28 -4.32 3.65
C TYR A 114 -5.81 -4.69 5.03
N GLY A 115 -5.23 -5.71 5.68
CA GLY A 115 -5.53 -6.05 7.07
C GLY A 115 -5.12 -4.93 8.03
N ASP A 116 -3.91 -4.39 7.84
CA ASP A 116 -3.41 -3.19 8.54
C ASP A 116 -4.30 -1.98 8.24
N GLY A 117 -4.66 -1.77 6.97
CA GLY A 117 -5.55 -0.71 6.51
C GLY A 117 -6.93 -0.70 7.13
N VAL A 118 -7.37 -1.81 7.73
CA VAL A 118 -8.61 -1.90 8.50
C VAL A 118 -8.38 -1.61 9.99
N ILE A 119 -7.33 -2.19 10.57
CA ILE A 119 -7.11 -2.07 12.03
C ILE A 119 -6.63 -0.68 12.40
N THR A 120 -5.73 -0.07 11.65
CA THR A 120 -5.14 1.24 11.98
C THR A 120 -6.19 2.36 12.12
N PRO A 121 -7.13 2.60 11.19
CA PRO A 121 -8.18 3.60 11.40
C PRO A 121 -9.10 3.26 12.56
N ALA A 122 -9.41 1.98 12.75
CA ALA A 122 -10.27 1.53 13.84
C ALA A 122 -9.66 1.83 15.21
N ILE A 123 -8.41 1.40 15.45
CA ILE A 123 -7.75 1.58 16.76
C ILE A 123 -7.39 3.05 17.01
N SER A 124 -6.91 3.77 16.01
CA SER A 124 -6.48 5.15 16.18
C SER A 124 -7.64 6.07 16.50
N VAL A 125 -8.74 6.02 15.72
CA VAL A 125 -9.91 6.86 16.00
C VAL A 125 -10.58 6.45 17.31
N LEU A 126 -10.70 5.14 17.57
CA LEU A 126 -11.31 4.65 18.81
C LEU A 126 -10.52 5.11 20.04
N SER A 127 -9.18 4.97 20.03
CA SER A 127 -8.33 5.39 21.15
C SER A 127 -8.33 6.92 21.37
N ALA A 128 -8.49 7.70 20.29
CA ALA A 128 -8.67 9.15 20.43
C ALA A 128 -10.01 9.49 21.10
N VAL A 129 -11.10 8.84 20.69
CA VAL A 129 -12.44 9.06 21.24
C VAL A 129 -12.58 8.51 22.67
N GLU A 130 -11.86 7.41 23.03
CA GLU A 130 -11.78 6.91 24.42
C GLU A 130 -11.25 7.97 25.40
N GLY A 131 -10.54 8.99 24.94
CA GLY A 131 -10.16 10.14 25.75
C GLY A 131 -11.34 10.91 26.34
N LEU A 132 -12.53 10.84 25.73
CA LEU A 132 -13.76 11.44 26.28
C LEU A 132 -14.18 10.79 27.63
N GLU A 133 -13.85 9.52 27.83
CA GLU A 133 -14.14 8.84 29.12
C GLU A 133 -13.35 9.44 30.29
N VAL A 134 -12.14 9.97 29.98
CA VAL A 134 -11.32 10.69 30.97
C VAL A 134 -11.92 12.06 31.28
N VAL A 135 -12.54 12.72 30.28
CA VAL A 135 -13.25 14.00 30.48
C VAL A 135 -14.49 13.80 31.35
N SER A 136 -15.30 12.79 31.05
CA SER A 136 -16.47 12.42 31.85
C SER A 136 -16.91 10.98 31.57
N PRO A 137 -17.15 10.17 32.64
CA PRO A 137 -17.67 8.80 32.49
C PRO A 137 -19.01 8.70 31.74
N ALA A 138 -19.76 9.78 31.65
CA ALA A 138 -21.02 9.83 30.89
C ALA A 138 -20.81 9.55 29.38
N PHE A 139 -19.62 9.79 28.85
CA PHE A 139 -19.31 9.55 27.44
C PHE A 139 -18.98 8.10 27.10
N THR A 140 -18.82 7.20 28.07
CA THR A 140 -18.46 5.78 27.82
C THR A 140 -19.41 5.11 26.82
N GLN A 141 -20.72 5.34 26.93
CA GLN A 141 -21.70 4.81 25.98
C GLN A 141 -21.65 5.47 24.60
N GLY A 142 -21.08 6.68 24.53
CA GLY A 142 -20.96 7.48 23.31
C GLY A 142 -19.72 7.14 22.45
N VAL A 143 -18.70 6.47 23.01
CA VAL A 143 -17.43 6.24 22.34
C VAL A 143 -17.60 5.53 20.99
N ILE A 144 -18.30 4.40 20.97
CA ILE A 144 -18.52 3.63 19.74
C ILE A 144 -19.34 4.41 18.70
N PRO A 145 -20.53 4.98 19.03
CA PRO A 145 -21.29 5.78 18.08
C PRO A 145 -20.50 6.96 17.51
N ILE A 146 -19.78 7.70 18.35
CA ILE A 146 -18.96 8.85 17.92
C ILE A 146 -17.86 8.38 16.96
N THR A 147 -17.15 7.29 17.30
CA THR A 147 -16.13 6.69 16.43
C THR A 147 -16.70 6.33 15.07
N LEU A 148 -17.86 5.67 15.02
CA LEU A 148 -18.51 5.30 13.76
C LEU A 148 -18.94 6.52 12.93
N VAL A 149 -19.42 7.59 13.55
CA VAL A 149 -19.78 8.85 12.86
C VAL A 149 -18.53 9.49 12.26
N ILE A 150 -17.42 9.56 13.00
CA ILE A 150 -16.15 10.10 12.50
C ILE A 150 -15.65 9.28 11.32
N LEU A 151 -15.62 7.96 11.44
CA LEU A 151 -15.20 7.06 10.37
C LEU A 151 -16.12 7.19 9.14
N PHE A 152 -17.43 7.22 9.32
CA PHE A 152 -18.36 7.43 8.21
C PHE A 152 -18.09 8.76 7.49
N GLY A 153 -17.92 9.84 8.23
CA GLY A 153 -17.58 11.15 7.68
C GLY A 153 -16.28 11.11 6.87
N LEU A 154 -15.24 10.44 7.42
CA LEU A 154 -13.96 10.28 6.76
C LEU A 154 -14.10 9.55 5.40
N PHE A 155 -14.80 8.42 5.36
CA PHE A 155 -14.98 7.63 4.14
C PHE A 155 -15.94 8.28 3.13
N ALA A 156 -16.97 9.00 3.60
CA ALA A 156 -17.92 9.72 2.74
C ALA A 156 -17.28 10.88 1.97
N VAL A 157 -16.29 11.55 2.57
CA VAL A 157 -15.59 12.70 1.96
C VAL A 157 -14.54 12.28 0.93
N GLN A 158 -14.08 11.01 0.93
CA GLN A 158 -13.00 10.52 0.05
C GLN A 158 -13.21 10.83 -1.44
N LYS A 159 -14.45 10.73 -1.94
CA LYS A 159 -14.81 10.99 -3.34
C LYS A 159 -14.51 12.42 -3.82
N HIS A 160 -14.43 13.38 -2.90
CA HIS A 160 -14.14 14.79 -3.24
C HIS A 160 -12.64 15.08 -3.32
N GLY A 161 -11.79 14.11 -2.99
CA GLY A 161 -10.34 14.24 -2.97
C GLY A 161 -9.81 15.01 -1.77
N THR A 162 -8.52 14.87 -1.52
CA THR A 162 -7.83 15.47 -0.37
C THR A 162 -7.06 16.75 -0.68
N ALA A 163 -7.07 17.22 -1.96
CA ALA A 163 -6.27 18.37 -2.40
C ALA A 163 -6.52 19.65 -1.59
N GLY A 164 -7.76 19.90 -1.19
CA GLY A 164 -8.15 21.07 -0.40
C GLY A 164 -7.76 20.96 1.07
N ILE A 165 -7.98 19.79 1.66
CA ILE A 165 -7.81 19.53 3.09
C ILE A 165 -6.36 19.18 3.43
N GLY A 166 -5.63 18.55 2.51
CA GLY A 166 -4.25 18.08 2.69
C GLY A 166 -3.25 19.18 3.07
N LYS A 167 -3.54 20.44 2.74
CA LYS A 167 -2.72 21.60 3.14
C LYS A 167 -2.67 21.80 4.66
N PHE A 168 -3.70 21.33 5.38
CA PHE A 168 -3.79 21.45 6.83
C PHE A 168 -3.17 20.26 7.56
N PHE A 169 -2.90 19.15 6.87
CA PHE A 169 -2.36 17.94 7.50
C PHE A 169 -1.01 18.20 8.17
N GLY A 170 -0.06 18.82 7.43
CA GLY A 170 1.25 19.14 7.98
C GLY A 170 1.19 20.02 9.23
N PRO A 171 0.55 21.21 9.19
CA PRO A 171 0.42 22.08 10.35
C PRO A 171 -0.27 21.43 11.56
N ILE A 172 -1.38 20.70 11.36
CA ILE A 172 -2.11 20.03 12.45
C ILE A 172 -1.25 18.93 13.08
N THR A 173 -0.59 18.11 12.27
CA THR A 173 0.25 17.02 12.78
C THR A 173 1.53 17.57 13.44
N LEU A 174 2.10 18.68 12.93
CA LEU A 174 3.20 19.36 13.59
C LEU A 174 2.80 19.90 14.96
N LEU A 175 1.59 20.51 15.08
CA LEU A 175 1.03 20.93 16.37
C LEU A 175 0.83 19.73 17.29
N TRP A 176 0.35 18.60 16.75
CA TRP A 176 0.22 17.35 17.49
C TRP A 176 1.56 16.92 18.10
N PHE A 177 2.64 16.84 17.30
CA PHE A 177 3.97 16.48 17.80
C PHE A 177 4.50 17.49 18.83
N ALA A 178 4.24 18.78 18.65
CA ALA A 178 4.62 19.79 19.63
C ALA A 178 3.90 19.57 20.98
N VAL A 179 2.60 19.27 20.95
CA VAL A 179 1.81 18.95 22.15
C VAL A 179 2.32 17.65 22.80
N LEU A 180 2.65 16.62 22.02
CA LEU A 180 3.27 15.39 22.54
C LEU A 180 4.55 15.68 23.34
N ALA A 181 5.42 16.52 22.78
CA ALA A 181 6.67 16.92 23.42
C ALA A 181 6.43 17.72 24.71
N VAL A 182 5.52 18.69 24.68
CA VAL A 182 5.20 19.53 25.86
C VAL A 182 4.64 18.69 27.00
N LEU A 183 3.66 17.80 26.71
CA LEU A 183 3.12 16.89 27.71
C LEU A 183 4.19 15.95 28.26
N GLY A 184 5.06 15.41 27.40
CA GLY A 184 6.16 14.58 27.81
C GLY A 184 7.14 15.30 28.73
N ILE A 185 7.59 16.49 28.34
CA ILE A 185 8.54 17.30 29.13
C ILE A 185 7.95 17.66 30.49
N SER A 186 6.66 18.02 30.56
CA SER A 186 6.00 18.39 31.81
C SER A 186 6.05 17.28 32.86
N GLN A 187 5.87 16.02 32.44
CA GLN A 187 5.94 14.87 33.34
C GLN A 187 7.39 14.45 33.66
N ILE A 188 8.30 14.53 32.67
CA ILE A 188 9.73 14.26 32.86
C ILE A 188 10.32 15.23 33.88
N ALA A 189 9.88 16.50 33.90
CA ALA A 189 10.35 17.49 34.87
C ALA A 189 10.07 17.08 36.33
N SER A 190 9.04 16.27 36.60
CA SER A 190 8.71 15.73 37.91
C SER A 190 9.57 14.51 38.31
N HIS A 191 10.02 13.74 37.30
CA HIS A 191 10.84 12.54 37.47
C HIS A 191 11.97 12.50 36.42
N PRO A 192 12.99 13.38 36.50
CA PRO A 192 14.02 13.52 35.47
C PRO A 192 14.91 12.28 35.33
N GLU A 193 14.99 11.44 36.34
CA GLU A 193 15.68 10.16 36.33
C GLU A 193 15.15 9.19 35.26
N ILE A 194 13.93 9.39 34.71
CA ILE A 194 13.39 8.60 33.61
C ILE A 194 14.26 8.63 32.37
N LEU A 195 15.05 9.69 32.17
CA LEU A 195 15.97 9.81 31.05
C LEU A 195 17.10 8.75 31.07
N TRP A 196 17.39 8.12 32.20
CA TRP A 196 18.30 6.99 32.25
C TRP A 196 17.85 5.80 31.39
N ALA A 197 16.54 5.70 31.10
CA ALA A 197 15.99 4.69 30.19
C ALA A 197 16.52 4.79 28.73
N ILE A 198 17.21 5.85 28.33
CA ILE A 198 17.93 5.95 27.06
C ILE A 198 19.04 4.88 26.99
N SER A 199 19.65 4.54 28.14
CA SER A 199 20.73 3.57 28.17
C SER A 199 20.23 2.14 27.90
N PRO A 200 20.85 1.40 26.95
CA PRO A 200 20.43 0.05 26.59
C PRO A 200 20.55 -0.97 27.71
N HIS A 201 21.35 -0.65 28.73
CA HIS A 201 21.54 -1.59 29.86
C HIS A 201 20.23 -1.86 30.61
N HIS A 202 19.30 -0.88 30.70
CA HIS A 202 18.01 -1.09 31.35
C HIS A 202 17.14 -2.07 30.55
N ALA A 203 17.13 -1.97 29.21
CA ALA A 203 16.46 -2.95 28.35
C ALA A 203 17.06 -4.35 28.53
N LEU A 204 18.39 -4.47 28.46
CA LEU A 204 19.08 -5.76 28.63
C LEU A 204 18.86 -6.38 30.02
N ARG A 205 18.93 -5.56 31.07
CA ARG A 205 18.66 -6.00 32.43
C ARG A 205 17.24 -6.52 32.60
N PHE A 206 16.25 -5.80 32.03
CA PHE A 206 14.84 -6.21 32.08
C PHE A 206 14.62 -7.52 31.33
N ILE A 207 15.15 -7.63 30.09
CA ILE A 207 15.05 -8.83 29.24
C ILE A 207 15.64 -10.04 29.97
N TRP A 208 16.80 -9.87 30.59
CA TRP A 208 17.50 -10.96 31.31
C TRP A 208 16.80 -11.37 32.58
N ALA A 209 16.30 -10.40 33.35
CA ALA A 209 15.61 -10.66 34.62
C ALA A 209 14.20 -11.25 34.41
N ASN A 210 13.53 -10.91 33.32
CA ASN A 210 12.12 -11.27 33.06
C ASN A 210 11.90 -11.80 31.63
N PRO A 211 12.54 -12.90 31.21
CA PRO A 211 12.48 -13.35 29.80
C PRO A 211 11.08 -13.71 29.34
N GLY A 212 10.25 -14.36 30.15
CA GLY A 212 8.88 -14.72 29.86
C GLY A 212 7.97 -13.48 29.69
N THR A 213 8.06 -12.55 30.64
CA THR A 213 7.32 -11.28 30.59
C THR A 213 7.75 -10.44 29.39
N THR A 214 9.07 -10.38 29.14
CA THR A 214 9.60 -9.67 27.95
C THR A 214 9.00 -10.21 26.68
N PHE A 215 8.95 -11.54 26.51
CA PHE A 215 8.37 -12.14 25.33
C PHE A 215 6.90 -11.75 25.15
N ILE A 216 6.12 -11.75 26.23
CA ILE A 216 4.70 -11.35 26.17
C ILE A 216 4.54 -9.86 25.80
N ILE A 217 5.33 -8.97 26.43
CA ILE A 217 5.19 -7.52 26.20
C ILE A 217 5.73 -7.09 24.84
N LEU A 218 6.65 -7.83 24.21
CA LEU A 218 7.11 -7.53 22.85
C LEU A 218 5.95 -7.44 21.89
N GLY A 219 4.89 -8.24 22.07
CA GLY A 219 3.66 -8.16 21.28
C GLY A 219 2.84 -6.89 21.49
N ALA A 220 3.14 -6.09 22.52
CA ALA A 220 2.57 -4.76 22.70
C ALA A 220 3.59 -3.66 22.36
N VAL A 221 4.88 -3.90 22.61
CA VAL A 221 5.96 -2.96 22.25
C VAL A 221 5.96 -2.66 20.74
N VAL A 222 5.68 -3.63 19.89
CA VAL A 222 5.62 -3.43 18.44
C VAL A 222 4.64 -2.32 18.03
N LEU A 223 3.63 -2.04 18.85
CA LEU A 223 2.68 -0.96 18.59
C LEU A 223 3.34 0.42 18.49
N CYS A 224 4.52 0.64 19.13
CA CYS A 224 5.23 1.90 19.03
C CYS A 224 5.90 2.14 17.67
N VAL A 225 6.04 1.10 16.83
CA VAL A 225 6.66 1.17 15.50
C VAL A 225 5.67 0.93 14.36
N THR A 226 4.38 0.78 14.67
CA THR A 226 3.33 0.73 13.65
C THR A 226 3.35 2.00 12.80
N GLY A 227 3.09 1.88 11.51
CA GLY A 227 3.25 2.98 10.55
C GLY A 227 4.68 3.20 10.05
N ALA A 228 5.69 2.44 10.52
CA ALA A 228 7.04 2.51 9.97
C ALA A 228 7.10 2.12 8.48
N GLU A 229 6.19 1.29 8.01
CA GLU A 229 6.09 0.86 6.62
C GLU A 229 5.56 1.96 5.71
N ALA A 230 4.71 2.85 6.23
CA ALA A 230 4.24 4.02 5.52
C ALA A 230 5.39 4.95 5.08
N LEU A 231 6.47 5.03 5.87
CA LEU A 231 7.70 5.75 5.51
C LEU A 231 8.25 5.33 4.15
N TYR A 232 8.24 4.03 3.91
CA TYR A 232 8.75 3.46 2.68
C TYR A 232 7.70 3.52 1.55
N ALA A 233 6.43 3.35 1.85
CA ALA A 233 5.34 3.44 0.88
C ALA A 233 5.24 4.85 0.26
N ASP A 234 5.41 5.90 1.07
CA ASP A 234 5.30 7.30 0.64
C ASP A 234 6.60 7.90 0.10
N LEU A 235 7.64 7.08 -0.07
CA LEU A 235 8.94 7.53 -0.59
C LEU A 235 8.81 8.27 -1.92
N GLY A 236 7.93 7.81 -2.81
CA GLY A 236 7.72 8.42 -4.12
C GLY A 236 7.09 9.81 -4.08
N HIS A 237 6.33 10.13 -3.03
CA HIS A 237 5.66 11.42 -2.89
C HIS A 237 6.57 12.50 -2.30
N PHE A 238 7.37 12.17 -1.30
CA PHE A 238 8.15 13.15 -0.54
C PHE A 238 9.66 13.06 -0.78
N GLY A 239 10.16 11.88 -1.14
CA GLY A 239 11.58 11.60 -1.31
C GLY A 239 12.31 11.35 0.02
N LYS A 240 13.52 10.79 -0.08
CA LYS A 240 14.33 10.35 1.08
C LYS A 240 14.70 11.46 2.05
N LYS A 241 15.10 12.65 1.52
CA LYS A 241 15.62 13.75 2.35
C LYS A 241 14.55 14.34 3.28
N PRO A 242 13.34 14.73 2.80
CA PRO A 242 12.28 15.23 3.66
C PRO A 242 11.85 14.23 4.74
N ILE A 243 11.69 12.95 4.38
CA ILE A 243 11.32 11.88 5.31
C ILE A 243 12.38 11.78 6.43
N ARG A 244 13.67 11.67 6.08
CA ARG A 244 14.75 11.60 7.08
C ARG A 244 14.82 12.82 7.98
N LEU A 245 14.68 14.00 7.40
CA LEU A 245 14.73 15.25 8.16
C LEU A 245 13.58 15.30 9.17
N ALA A 246 12.34 15.04 8.73
CA ALA A 246 11.18 15.01 9.61
C ALA A 246 11.35 14.02 10.77
N TRP A 247 11.86 12.81 10.49
CA TRP A 247 12.07 11.77 11.50
C TRP A 247 13.03 12.22 12.59
N PHE A 248 14.25 12.60 12.22
CA PHE A 248 15.29 12.87 13.20
C PHE A 248 15.13 14.21 13.92
N THR A 249 14.49 15.22 13.30
CA THR A 249 14.38 16.56 13.92
C THR A 249 13.10 16.77 14.71
N VAL A 250 12.01 16.09 14.36
CA VAL A 250 10.70 16.34 14.97
C VAL A 250 10.10 15.04 15.55
N VAL A 251 9.87 14.04 14.70
CA VAL A 251 9.00 12.92 15.04
C VAL A 251 9.60 12.06 16.14
N MET A 252 10.82 11.53 15.94
CA MET A 252 11.48 10.66 16.92
C MET A 252 11.69 11.37 18.27
N PRO A 253 12.21 12.62 18.35
CA PRO A 253 12.33 13.32 19.61
C PRO A 253 11.01 13.50 20.35
N CYS A 254 9.94 13.92 19.64
CA CYS A 254 8.62 14.13 20.26
C CYS A 254 8.01 12.84 20.77
N LEU A 255 8.13 11.72 20.02
CA LEU A 255 7.66 10.41 20.44
C LEU A 255 8.39 9.93 21.70
N VAL A 256 9.74 10.02 21.72
CA VAL A 256 10.55 9.60 22.87
C VAL A 256 10.19 10.42 24.10
N LEU A 257 10.08 11.74 23.97
CA LEU A 257 9.66 12.60 25.08
C LEU A 257 8.28 12.21 25.61
N ASN A 258 7.34 11.91 24.71
CA ASN A 258 6.00 11.51 25.12
C ASN A 258 5.96 10.15 25.83
N TYR A 259 6.62 9.12 25.28
CA TYR A 259 6.70 7.81 25.92
C TYR A 259 7.39 7.87 27.29
N PHE A 260 8.47 8.64 27.40
CA PHE A 260 9.16 8.85 28.68
C PHE A 260 8.29 9.63 29.66
N GLY A 261 7.53 10.63 29.19
CA GLY A 261 6.57 11.35 30.02
C GLY A 261 5.46 10.45 30.56
N GLN A 262 4.90 9.55 29.72
CA GLN A 262 3.92 8.55 30.18
C GLN A 262 4.53 7.64 31.24
N GLY A 263 5.78 7.20 31.06
CA GLY A 263 6.48 6.38 32.07
C GLY A 263 6.75 7.15 33.36
N ALA A 264 7.13 8.42 33.29
CA ALA A 264 7.31 9.30 34.44
C ALA A 264 6.00 9.44 35.25
N LEU A 265 4.87 9.65 34.54
CA LEU A 265 3.54 9.67 35.17
C LEU A 265 3.23 8.36 35.89
N LEU A 266 3.52 7.21 35.27
CA LEU A 266 3.23 5.89 35.86
C LEU A 266 4.09 5.58 37.10
N ILE A 267 5.31 6.12 37.19
CA ILE A 267 6.13 6.02 38.40
C ILE A 267 5.47 6.78 39.57
N GLY A 268 4.99 8.01 39.30
CA GLY A 268 4.33 8.83 40.31
C GLY A 268 2.89 8.38 40.64
N ASN A 269 2.17 7.84 39.66
CA ASN A 269 0.77 7.44 39.78
C ASN A 269 0.47 6.17 38.97
N PRO A 270 0.67 4.96 39.51
CA PRO A 270 0.37 3.71 38.81
C PRO A 270 -1.08 3.53 38.39
N ALA A 271 -2.04 4.21 39.03
CA ALA A 271 -3.46 4.17 38.66
C ALA A 271 -3.73 4.82 37.28
N ALA A 272 -2.81 5.66 36.79
CA ALA A 272 -2.88 6.30 35.48
C ALA A 272 -2.74 5.31 34.31
N VAL A 273 -2.43 4.03 34.55
CA VAL A 273 -2.33 2.98 33.53
C VAL A 273 -3.61 2.82 32.70
N LYS A 274 -4.77 3.18 33.22
CA LYS A 274 -6.04 3.12 32.49
C LYS A 274 -6.00 3.97 31.22
N ASN A 275 -5.40 5.15 31.29
CA ASN A 275 -5.22 6.02 30.13
C ASN A 275 -4.01 6.97 30.34
N PRO A 276 -2.76 6.47 30.26
CA PRO A 276 -1.59 7.24 30.67
C PRO A 276 -1.40 8.49 29.79
N PHE A 277 -1.76 8.43 28.52
CA PHE A 277 -1.61 9.55 27.62
C PHE A 277 -2.47 10.76 28.03
N TYR A 278 -3.79 10.58 28.17
CA TYR A 278 -4.68 11.71 28.51
C TYR A 278 -4.47 12.22 29.93
N LEU A 279 -4.09 11.33 30.86
CA LEU A 279 -3.83 11.71 32.25
C LEU A 279 -2.53 12.51 32.45
N MET A 280 -1.69 12.69 31.40
CA MET A 280 -0.60 13.66 31.45
C MET A 280 -1.10 15.11 31.34
N ALA A 281 -2.27 15.32 30.78
CA ALA A 281 -2.80 16.65 30.54
C ALA A 281 -3.55 17.20 31.77
N PRO A 282 -3.50 18.52 32.04
CA PRO A 282 -4.35 19.15 33.04
C PRO A 282 -5.82 19.11 32.60
N GLU A 283 -6.75 19.12 33.53
CA GLU A 283 -8.19 18.97 33.29
C GLU A 283 -8.75 19.93 32.23
N TRP A 284 -8.32 21.19 32.25
CA TRP A 284 -8.76 22.21 31.27
C TRP A 284 -8.31 21.90 29.83
N ALA A 285 -7.25 21.16 29.66
CA ALA A 285 -6.68 20.82 28.35
C ALA A 285 -7.21 19.48 27.78
N LEU A 286 -7.93 18.67 28.57
CA LEU A 286 -8.38 17.34 28.16
C LEU A 286 -9.26 17.39 26.90
N LEU A 287 -10.30 18.23 26.89
CA LEU A 287 -11.20 18.33 25.74
C LEU A 287 -10.49 18.86 24.47
N PRO A 288 -9.71 19.95 24.50
CA PRO A 288 -8.86 20.36 23.38
C PRO A 288 -7.89 19.25 22.91
N LEU A 289 -7.30 18.49 23.84
CA LEU A 289 -6.40 17.38 23.52
C LEU A 289 -7.13 16.23 22.80
N VAL A 290 -8.33 15.87 23.25
CA VAL A 290 -9.17 14.86 22.57
C VAL A 290 -9.53 15.32 21.15
N CYS A 291 -9.90 16.60 20.98
CA CYS A 291 -10.17 17.15 19.65
C CYS A 291 -8.93 17.09 18.74
N LEU A 292 -7.75 17.47 19.26
CA LEU A 292 -6.51 17.44 18.49
C LEU A 292 -6.08 16.01 18.17
N ALA A 293 -6.19 15.07 19.14
CA ALA A 293 -5.93 13.66 18.92
C ALA A 293 -6.86 13.06 17.85
N THR A 294 -8.15 13.39 17.90
CA THR A 294 -9.11 12.96 16.88
C THR A 294 -8.75 13.51 15.49
N MET A 295 -8.37 14.77 15.39
CA MET A 295 -7.89 15.33 14.11
C MET A 295 -6.63 14.62 13.62
N ALA A 296 -5.66 14.34 14.49
CA ALA A 296 -4.44 13.62 14.15
C ALA A 296 -4.74 12.20 13.65
N THR A 297 -5.64 11.47 14.34
CA THR A 297 -6.03 10.11 13.94
C THR A 297 -6.85 10.06 12.65
N VAL A 298 -7.67 11.06 12.38
CA VAL A 298 -8.36 11.23 11.09
C VAL A 298 -7.36 11.46 9.96
N ILE A 299 -6.33 12.28 10.19
CA ILE A 299 -5.26 12.52 9.20
C ILE A 299 -4.46 11.24 8.95
N ALA A 300 -4.08 10.51 10.02
CA ALA A 300 -3.39 9.22 9.91
C ALA A 300 -4.22 8.20 9.11
N SER A 301 -5.50 8.08 9.42
CA SER A 301 -6.43 7.20 8.71
C SER A 301 -6.59 7.59 7.25
N GLN A 302 -6.63 8.90 6.95
CA GLN A 302 -6.69 9.42 5.58
C GLN A 302 -5.47 9.01 4.76
N ALA A 303 -4.27 9.12 5.32
CA ALA A 303 -3.04 8.73 4.66
C ALA A 303 -3.04 7.24 4.30
N LEU A 304 -3.49 6.39 5.23
CA LEU A 304 -3.57 4.95 5.01
C LEU A 304 -4.60 4.56 3.94
N ILE A 305 -5.78 5.19 3.93
CA ILE A 305 -6.80 4.97 2.88
C ILE A 305 -6.25 5.32 1.51
N THR A 306 -5.57 6.46 1.39
CA THR A 306 -4.91 6.88 0.15
C THR A 306 -3.80 5.90 -0.26
N GLY A 307 -3.04 5.40 0.72
CA GLY A 307 -2.07 4.32 0.54
C GLY A 307 -2.70 3.06 -0.03
N ALA A 308 -3.85 2.64 0.51
CA ALA A 308 -4.59 1.47 0.02
C ALA A 308 -5.05 1.63 -1.45
N PHE A 309 -5.52 2.82 -1.84
CA PHE A 309 -5.83 3.10 -3.26
C PHE A 309 -4.59 3.03 -4.14
N SER A 310 -3.45 3.57 -3.69
CA SER A 310 -2.19 3.54 -4.44
C SER A 310 -1.67 2.12 -4.61
N VAL A 311 -1.69 1.31 -3.56
CA VAL A 311 -1.29 -0.11 -3.58
C VAL A 311 -2.23 -0.91 -4.50
N THR A 312 -3.55 -0.64 -4.45
CA THR A 312 -4.53 -1.28 -5.34
C THR A 312 -4.24 -0.93 -6.81
N LYS A 313 -4.00 0.35 -7.14
CA LYS A 313 -3.63 0.77 -8.51
C LYS A 313 -2.37 0.06 -8.99
N GLN A 314 -1.34 0.00 -8.15
CA GLN A 314 -0.10 -0.72 -8.49
C GLN A 314 -0.35 -2.21 -8.71
N ALA A 315 -1.15 -2.86 -7.84
CA ALA A 315 -1.49 -4.28 -7.97
C ALA A 315 -2.27 -4.58 -9.26
N ILE A 316 -3.19 -3.69 -9.68
CA ILE A 316 -3.92 -3.80 -10.96
C ILE A 316 -2.94 -3.68 -12.13
N GLN A 317 -2.05 -2.69 -12.12
CA GLN A 317 -1.11 -2.44 -13.21
C GLN A 317 -0.03 -3.53 -13.33
N MET A 318 0.34 -4.17 -12.21
CA MET A 318 1.21 -5.35 -12.21
C MET A 318 0.48 -6.66 -12.52
N GLY A 319 -0.84 -6.61 -12.76
CA GLY A 319 -1.63 -7.79 -13.12
C GLY A 319 -1.96 -8.72 -11.96
N TYR A 320 -1.93 -8.23 -10.72
CA TYR A 320 -2.29 -9.01 -9.52
C TYR A 320 -3.76 -8.84 -9.13
N LEU A 321 -4.44 -7.83 -9.63
CA LEU A 321 -5.88 -7.58 -9.43
C LEU A 321 -6.57 -7.26 -10.76
N PRO A 322 -7.90 -7.50 -10.86
CA PRO A 322 -8.67 -7.07 -12.02
C PRO A 322 -8.71 -5.55 -12.14
N ARG A 323 -9.02 -5.06 -13.32
CA ARG A 323 -9.25 -3.64 -13.54
C ARG A 323 -10.48 -3.19 -12.76
N LEU A 324 -10.29 -2.26 -11.81
CA LEU A 324 -11.35 -1.62 -11.05
C LEU A 324 -11.57 -0.20 -11.57
N ASN A 325 -12.74 0.35 -11.28
CA ASN A 325 -13.06 1.73 -11.60
C ASN A 325 -12.20 2.68 -10.75
N ILE A 326 -11.34 3.45 -11.42
CA ILE A 326 -10.43 4.43 -10.81
C ILE A 326 -10.92 5.82 -11.21
N GLN A 327 -11.31 6.62 -10.23
CA GLN A 327 -11.74 8.00 -10.43
C GLN A 327 -10.61 8.94 -10.02
N HIS A 328 -10.19 9.82 -10.91
CA HIS A 328 -9.23 10.88 -10.59
C HIS A 328 -9.96 12.04 -9.91
N THR A 329 -9.57 12.36 -8.68
CA THR A 329 -10.20 13.42 -7.87
C THR A 329 -9.53 14.79 -8.05
N SER A 330 -8.40 14.86 -8.74
CA SER A 330 -7.69 16.10 -9.05
C SER A 330 -7.20 16.13 -10.49
N VAL A 331 -7.43 17.24 -11.18
CA VAL A 331 -6.90 17.50 -12.54
C VAL A 331 -5.40 17.86 -12.50
N ARG A 332 -4.91 18.37 -11.34
CA ARG A 332 -3.52 18.82 -11.19
C ARG A 332 -2.59 17.74 -10.67
N ASP A 333 -3.10 16.88 -9.81
CA ASP A 333 -2.34 15.82 -9.12
C ASP A 333 -2.89 14.45 -9.57
N THR A 334 -2.28 13.87 -10.58
CA THR A 334 -2.68 12.56 -11.15
C THR A 334 -2.54 11.39 -10.17
N GLY A 335 -1.85 11.61 -9.04
CA GLY A 335 -1.72 10.65 -7.94
C GLY A 335 -2.94 10.58 -7.01
N GLN A 336 -3.86 11.57 -7.08
CA GLN A 336 -5.07 11.57 -6.25
C GLN A 336 -6.18 10.78 -6.93
N ILE A 337 -6.36 9.55 -6.46
CA ILE A 337 -7.32 8.59 -7.01
C ILE A 337 -8.34 8.18 -5.93
N TYR A 338 -9.53 7.87 -6.37
CA TYR A 338 -10.61 7.31 -5.56
C TYR A 338 -11.10 6.01 -6.19
N MET A 339 -11.24 4.98 -5.39
CA MET A 339 -11.75 3.68 -5.81
C MET A 339 -12.98 3.31 -4.96
N PRO A 340 -14.20 3.46 -5.47
CA PRO A 340 -15.43 3.25 -4.69
C PRO A 340 -15.50 1.89 -4.02
N PHE A 341 -15.14 0.82 -4.74
CA PHE A 341 -15.18 -0.55 -4.24
C PHE A 341 -14.23 -0.76 -3.04
N VAL A 342 -13.00 -0.27 -3.15
CA VAL A 342 -12.01 -0.38 -2.06
C VAL A 342 -12.41 0.49 -0.88
N ASN A 343 -12.88 1.72 -1.13
CA ASN A 343 -13.31 2.65 -0.10
C ASN A 343 -14.41 2.05 0.78
N TRP A 344 -15.50 1.62 0.17
CA TRP A 344 -16.65 1.10 0.93
C TRP A 344 -16.38 -0.30 1.49
N GLY A 345 -15.55 -1.11 0.82
CA GLY A 345 -15.08 -2.37 1.35
C GLY A 345 -14.27 -2.20 2.63
N LEU A 346 -13.30 -1.28 2.65
CA LEU A 346 -12.54 -0.92 3.85
C LEU A 346 -13.46 -0.37 4.94
N PHE A 347 -14.36 0.56 4.61
CA PHE A 347 -15.30 1.13 5.59
C PHE A 347 -16.13 0.06 6.28
N ILE A 348 -16.78 -0.84 5.53
CA ILE A 348 -17.61 -1.91 6.10
C ILE A 348 -16.76 -2.78 7.02
N THR A 349 -15.55 -3.14 6.61
CA THR A 349 -14.67 -4.01 7.40
C THR A 349 -14.17 -3.31 8.67
N ILE A 350 -13.90 -2.00 8.60
CA ILE A 350 -13.53 -1.17 9.76
C ILE A 350 -14.71 -1.08 10.75
N VAL A 351 -15.92 -0.84 10.26
CA VAL A 351 -17.13 -0.83 11.10
C VAL A 351 -17.32 -2.17 11.81
N LEU A 352 -17.14 -3.28 11.09
CA LEU A 352 -17.19 -4.62 11.69
C LEU A 352 -16.10 -4.80 12.77
N ALA A 353 -14.87 -4.31 12.52
CA ALA A 353 -13.79 -4.36 13.52
C ALA A 353 -14.17 -3.56 14.79
N VAL A 354 -14.64 -2.32 14.65
CA VAL A 354 -15.05 -1.47 15.79
C VAL A 354 -16.18 -2.11 16.59
N LEU A 355 -17.20 -2.64 15.92
CA LEU A 355 -18.35 -3.28 16.57
C LEU A 355 -18.00 -4.59 17.27
N MET A 356 -17.07 -5.35 16.71
CA MET A 356 -16.65 -6.64 17.24
C MET A 356 -15.69 -6.50 18.43
N PHE A 357 -14.68 -5.64 18.30
CA PHE A 357 -13.65 -5.48 19.35
C PHE A 357 -14.02 -4.46 20.42
N ARG A 358 -14.78 -3.42 20.12
CA ARG A 358 -15.37 -2.43 21.01
C ARG A 358 -14.41 -1.57 21.84
N SER A 359 -13.12 -1.90 21.90
CA SER A 359 -12.12 -1.13 22.64
C SER A 359 -10.79 -1.09 21.90
N SER A 360 -10.01 -0.03 22.11
CA SER A 360 -8.67 0.09 21.52
C SER A 360 -7.75 -1.04 22.00
N SER A 361 -7.87 -1.50 23.23
CA SER A 361 -7.07 -2.60 23.78
C SER A 361 -7.34 -3.93 23.07
N ASN A 362 -8.59 -4.26 22.78
CA ASN A 362 -8.92 -5.46 22.02
C ASN A 362 -8.42 -5.38 20.57
N LEU A 363 -8.50 -4.20 19.94
CA LEU A 363 -7.94 -3.96 18.60
C LEU A 363 -6.42 -4.05 18.59
N ALA A 364 -5.75 -3.61 19.65
CA ALA A 364 -4.29 -3.73 19.79
C ALA A 364 -3.81 -5.19 19.77
N ALA A 365 -4.60 -6.12 20.33
CA ALA A 365 -4.31 -7.55 20.23
C ALA A 365 -4.41 -8.08 18.79
N ALA A 366 -5.30 -7.52 17.99
CA ALA A 366 -5.46 -7.86 16.57
C ALA A 366 -4.35 -7.27 15.68
N TYR A 367 -3.83 -6.10 16.03
CA TYR A 367 -2.98 -5.27 15.19
C TYR A 367 -1.60 -5.88 14.93
N GLY A 368 -0.92 -6.30 16.00
CA GLY A 368 0.51 -6.62 15.94
C GLY A 368 0.89 -7.72 14.95
N ILE A 369 0.04 -8.71 14.69
CA ILE A 369 0.42 -9.87 13.88
C ILE A 369 0.56 -9.50 12.37
N ALA A 370 -0.30 -8.64 11.84
CA ALA A 370 -0.22 -8.20 10.46
C ALA A 370 1.03 -7.39 10.21
N VAL A 371 1.28 -6.39 11.07
CA VAL A 371 2.46 -5.51 10.99
C VAL A 371 3.75 -6.30 11.13
N CYS A 372 3.88 -7.20 12.14
CA CYS A 372 5.09 -8.01 12.31
C CYS A 372 5.35 -8.93 11.12
N THR A 373 4.29 -9.50 10.51
CA THR A 373 4.43 -10.34 9.32
C THR A 373 4.94 -9.53 8.14
N ASP A 374 4.41 -8.33 7.94
CA ASP A 374 4.84 -7.43 6.86
C ASP A 374 6.28 -6.93 7.07
N MET A 375 6.64 -6.58 8.30
CA MET A 375 8.02 -6.25 8.68
C MET A 375 9.00 -7.39 8.38
N LEU A 376 8.63 -8.63 8.66
CA LEU A 376 9.43 -9.81 8.39
C LEU A 376 9.60 -10.05 6.88
N ILE A 377 8.51 -9.91 6.12
CA ILE A 377 8.53 -10.01 4.64
C ILE A 377 9.42 -8.93 4.06
N THR A 378 9.31 -7.69 4.51
CA THR A 378 10.15 -6.56 4.08
C THR A 378 11.63 -6.85 4.35
N THR A 379 11.98 -7.43 5.50
CA THR A 379 13.36 -7.82 5.83
C THR A 379 13.88 -8.90 4.89
N VAL A 380 13.05 -9.92 4.60
CA VAL A 380 13.41 -11.00 3.65
C VAL A 380 13.61 -10.43 2.25
N LEU A 381 12.69 -9.61 1.74
CA LEU A 381 12.83 -9.00 0.41
C LEU A 381 14.06 -8.09 0.34
N THR A 382 14.33 -7.32 1.40
CA THR A 382 15.51 -6.45 1.51
C THR A 382 16.81 -7.26 1.41
N PHE A 383 16.89 -8.44 2.05
CA PHE A 383 18.03 -9.34 1.91
C PHE A 383 18.29 -9.68 0.43
N TYR A 384 17.25 -10.05 -0.32
CA TYR A 384 17.41 -10.40 -1.74
C TYR A 384 17.80 -9.21 -2.60
N VAL A 385 17.27 -8.02 -2.34
CA VAL A 385 17.68 -6.79 -3.02
C VAL A 385 19.15 -6.48 -2.76
N ILE A 386 19.60 -6.55 -1.50
CA ILE A 386 21.00 -6.30 -1.14
C ILE A 386 21.93 -7.36 -1.77
N ARG A 387 21.56 -8.64 -1.69
CA ARG A 387 22.39 -9.75 -2.14
C ARG A 387 22.51 -9.83 -3.67
N TYR A 388 21.38 -9.74 -4.36
CA TYR A 388 21.33 -9.98 -5.81
C TYR A 388 21.21 -8.68 -6.62
N GLY A 389 20.53 -7.67 -6.12
CA GLY A 389 20.39 -6.37 -6.77
C GLY A 389 21.66 -5.52 -6.59
N TRP A 390 22.10 -5.31 -5.35
CA TRP A 390 23.32 -4.54 -5.06
C TRP A 390 24.60 -5.36 -5.07
N LYS A 391 24.50 -6.70 -5.17
CA LYS A 391 25.63 -7.63 -5.29
C LYS A 391 26.63 -7.61 -4.13
N TYR A 392 26.17 -7.30 -2.91
CA TYR A 392 27.01 -7.35 -1.72
C TYR A 392 27.37 -8.81 -1.32
N PRO A 393 28.51 -9.04 -0.66
CA PRO A 393 28.92 -10.37 -0.21
C PRO A 393 27.92 -10.92 0.84
N LEU A 394 27.74 -12.26 0.84
CA LEU A 394 26.74 -12.94 1.67
C LEU A 394 26.89 -12.62 3.15
N GLY A 395 28.11 -12.59 3.69
CA GLY A 395 28.37 -12.30 5.09
C GLY A 395 27.85 -10.91 5.50
N LEU A 396 28.07 -9.89 4.65
CA LEU A 396 27.55 -8.54 4.89
C LEU A 396 26.03 -8.49 4.82
N CYS A 397 25.43 -9.22 3.85
CA CYS A 397 23.97 -9.30 3.75
C CYS A 397 23.35 -9.91 5.01
N ILE A 398 23.91 -11.03 5.50
CA ILE A 398 23.45 -11.68 6.73
C ILE A 398 23.66 -10.76 7.93
N ALA A 399 24.81 -10.09 8.05
CA ALA A 399 25.06 -9.14 9.14
C ALA A 399 24.09 -7.97 9.13
N ALA A 400 23.78 -7.40 7.94
CA ALA A 400 22.92 -6.24 7.78
C ALA A 400 21.43 -6.55 8.00
N THR A 401 20.96 -7.74 7.62
CA THR A 401 19.53 -8.09 7.69
C THR A 401 19.21 -9.14 8.76
N GLY A 402 20.20 -9.94 9.17
CA GLY A 402 20.00 -11.02 10.15
C GLY A 402 19.61 -10.51 11.53
N ALA A 403 20.22 -9.40 11.99
CA ALA A 403 19.85 -8.78 13.26
C ALA A 403 18.39 -8.29 13.23
N PHE A 404 17.98 -7.64 12.14
CA PHE A 404 16.59 -7.20 11.98
C PHE A 404 15.64 -8.39 11.89
N PHE A 405 16.03 -9.46 11.19
CA PHE A 405 15.24 -10.67 11.10
C PHE A 405 14.97 -11.28 12.47
N VAL A 406 15.97 -11.34 13.35
CA VAL A 406 15.81 -11.86 14.72
C VAL A 406 14.82 -11.00 15.52
N VAL A 407 14.92 -9.67 15.42
CA VAL A 407 14.02 -8.75 16.13
C VAL A 407 12.60 -8.87 15.57
N ASP A 408 12.44 -8.84 14.24
CA ASP A 408 11.13 -8.98 13.59
C ASP A 408 10.49 -10.32 13.91
N PHE A 409 11.28 -11.40 13.93
CA PHE A 409 10.80 -12.74 14.28
C PHE A 409 10.38 -12.83 15.76
N ALA A 410 11.10 -12.18 16.66
CA ALA A 410 10.71 -12.11 18.06
C ALA A 410 9.36 -11.38 18.25
N PHE A 411 9.15 -10.27 17.55
CA PHE A 411 7.86 -9.57 17.52
C PHE A 411 6.75 -10.44 16.92
N PHE A 412 7.02 -11.10 15.80
CA PHE A 412 6.08 -12.00 15.17
C PHE A 412 5.69 -13.17 16.07
N ALA A 413 6.68 -13.84 16.66
CA ALA A 413 6.45 -14.97 17.55
C ALA A 413 5.65 -14.57 18.82
N SER A 414 5.93 -13.39 19.39
CA SER A 414 5.16 -12.84 20.49
C SER A 414 3.71 -12.55 20.10
N ASN A 415 3.47 -11.94 18.94
CA ASN A 415 2.11 -11.64 18.45
C ASN A 415 1.34 -12.90 18.02
N LEU A 416 2.04 -13.98 17.66
CA LEU A 416 1.39 -15.25 17.32
C LEU A 416 0.62 -15.82 18.53
N MET A 417 1.03 -15.53 19.76
CA MET A 417 0.28 -15.90 20.97
C MET A 417 -1.08 -15.21 21.05
N LYS A 418 -1.20 -14.03 20.44
CA LYS A 418 -2.44 -13.26 20.39
C LYS A 418 -3.34 -13.64 19.20
N LEU A 419 -2.98 -14.69 18.44
CA LEU A 419 -3.73 -15.09 17.24
C LEU A 419 -5.22 -15.27 17.53
N PHE A 420 -5.56 -16.03 18.58
CA PHE A 420 -6.94 -16.29 18.96
C PHE A 420 -7.60 -15.13 19.74
N ALA A 421 -6.82 -14.24 20.29
CA ALA A 421 -7.32 -13.05 20.99
C ALA A 421 -7.72 -11.91 20.05
N GLY A 422 -7.51 -12.06 18.73
CA GLY A 422 -7.89 -11.05 17.73
C GLY A 422 -7.02 -11.05 16.49
N GLY A 423 -5.80 -11.58 16.56
CA GLY A 423 -4.84 -11.60 15.44
C GLY A 423 -5.32 -12.34 14.18
N TRP A 424 -6.32 -13.23 14.33
CA TRP A 424 -6.94 -13.95 13.21
C TRP A 424 -7.69 -12.98 12.24
N PHE A 425 -8.20 -11.85 12.75
CA PHE A 425 -9.05 -10.95 11.97
C PHE A 425 -8.30 -10.28 10.79
N PRO A 426 -7.16 -9.58 10.99
CA PRO A 426 -6.39 -9.03 9.89
C PRO A 426 -5.80 -10.11 8.97
N LEU A 427 -5.47 -11.29 9.50
CA LEU A 427 -5.01 -12.42 8.68
C LEU A 427 -6.13 -12.98 7.79
N LEU A 428 -7.38 -12.99 8.26
CA LEU A 428 -8.53 -13.38 7.45
C LEU A 428 -8.73 -12.40 6.28
N ILE A 429 -8.64 -11.10 6.54
CA ILE A 429 -8.74 -10.06 5.51
C ILE A 429 -7.59 -10.21 4.51
N GLY A 430 -6.35 -10.26 4.99
CA GLY A 430 -5.17 -10.47 4.15
C GLY A 430 -5.26 -11.77 3.35
N GLY A 431 -5.71 -12.87 3.97
CA GLY A 431 -5.92 -14.17 3.32
C GLY A 431 -7.00 -14.11 2.22
N ALA A 432 -8.09 -13.38 2.44
CA ALA A 432 -9.12 -13.17 1.43
C ALA A 432 -8.56 -12.38 0.23
N VAL A 433 -7.88 -11.26 0.49
CA VAL A 433 -7.24 -10.44 -0.57
C VAL A 433 -6.15 -11.24 -1.29
N PHE A 434 -5.32 -11.99 -0.56
CA PHE A 434 -4.32 -12.89 -1.13
C PHE A 434 -4.94 -13.92 -2.08
N THR A 435 -6.05 -14.51 -1.66
CA THR A 435 -6.78 -15.48 -2.47
C THR A 435 -7.31 -14.86 -3.77
N LEU A 436 -7.83 -13.63 -3.70
CA LEU A 436 -8.24 -12.88 -4.89
C LEU A 436 -7.05 -12.61 -5.82
N MET A 437 -5.93 -12.11 -5.26
CA MET A 437 -4.74 -11.76 -6.04
C MET A 437 -4.11 -12.99 -6.72
N ILE A 438 -3.94 -14.08 -5.99
CA ILE A 438 -3.33 -15.29 -6.55
C ILE A 438 -4.25 -15.99 -7.56
N THR A 439 -5.57 -15.95 -7.33
CA THR A 439 -6.57 -16.48 -8.27
C THR A 439 -6.59 -15.66 -9.56
N TRP A 440 -6.55 -14.35 -9.46
CA TRP A 440 -6.48 -13.47 -10.62
C TRP A 440 -5.20 -13.72 -11.44
N LYS A 441 -4.05 -13.75 -10.78
CA LYS A 441 -2.76 -14.00 -11.43
C LYS A 441 -2.71 -15.33 -12.17
N GLU A 442 -3.15 -16.40 -11.52
CA GLU A 442 -3.17 -17.74 -12.10
C GLU A 442 -4.18 -17.83 -13.26
N GLY A 443 -5.39 -17.31 -13.05
CA GLY A 443 -6.42 -17.28 -14.10
C GLY A 443 -5.98 -16.49 -15.34
N ARG A 444 -5.30 -15.34 -15.14
CA ARG A 444 -4.72 -14.58 -16.25
C ARG A 444 -3.61 -15.36 -16.97
N HIS A 445 -2.83 -16.15 -16.24
CA HIS A 445 -1.79 -16.99 -16.84
C HIS A 445 -2.42 -18.07 -17.73
N LEU A 446 -3.41 -18.81 -17.21
CA LEU A 446 -4.13 -19.84 -17.97
C LEU A 446 -4.85 -19.26 -19.20
N LEU A 447 -5.51 -18.12 -19.05
CA LEU A 447 -6.15 -17.42 -20.17
C LEU A 447 -5.13 -17.04 -21.26
N ASN A 448 -3.98 -16.50 -20.86
CA ASN A 448 -2.93 -16.12 -21.82
C ASN A 448 -2.32 -17.36 -22.49
N GLU A 449 -2.10 -18.48 -21.78
CA GLU A 449 -1.62 -19.73 -22.37
C GLU A 449 -2.62 -20.25 -23.41
N LYS A 450 -3.92 -20.22 -23.11
CA LYS A 450 -4.96 -20.63 -24.06
C LYS A 450 -4.96 -19.74 -25.31
N LEU A 451 -4.93 -18.42 -25.12
CA LEU A 451 -4.89 -17.47 -26.23
C LEU A 451 -3.64 -17.64 -27.10
N ARG A 452 -2.50 -18.01 -26.50
CA ARG A 452 -1.26 -18.29 -27.24
C ARG A 452 -1.33 -19.60 -28.03
N ALA A 453 -1.94 -20.63 -27.45
CA ALA A 453 -2.09 -21.93 -28.13
C ALA A 453 -2.91 -21.81 -29.42
N ASP A 454 -3.89 -20.92 -29.44
CA ASP A 454 -4.77 -20.66 -30.58
C ASP A 454 -4.31 -19.48 -31.45
N ALA A 455 -3.11 -18.87 -31.15
CA ALA A 455 -2.61 -17.68 -31.83
C ALA A 455 -2.15 -17.98 -33.26
N ILE A 456 -2.62 -17.17 -34.20
CA ILE A 456 -2.15 -17.15 -35.60
C ILE A 456 -1.07 -16.08 -35.72
N ASP A 457 0.02 -16.38 -36.43
CA ASP A 457 1.11 -15.44 -36.70
C ASP A 457 0.62 -14.28 -37.59
N LEU A 458 0.76 -13.05 -37.10
CA LEU A 458 0.21 -11.87 -37.77
C LEU A 458 0.87 -11.56 -39.13
N PRO A 459 2.21 -11.56 -39.29
CA PRO A 459 2.82 -11.34 -40.60
C PRO A 459 2.35 -12.35 -41.65
N SER A 460 2.43 -13.65 -41.36
CA SER A 460 2.00 -14.71 -42.27
C SER A 460 0.52 -14.62 -42.64
N PHE A 461 -0.32 -14.23 -41.68
CA PHE A 461 -1.74 -14.02 -41.89
C PHE A 461 -2.00 -12.84 -42.84
N LEU A 462 -1.32 -11.70 -42.65
CA LEU A 462 -1.45 -10.53 -43.51
C LEU A 462 -1.00 -10.87 -44.93
N ASP A 463 0.13 -11.54 -45.12
CA ASP A 463 0.59 -11.98 -46.42
C ASP A 463 -0.49 -12.80 -47.16
N ALA A 464 -1.14 -13.73 -46.46
CA ALA A 464 -2.22 -14.54 -47.02
C ALA A 464 -3.47 -13.70 -47.37
N VAL A 465 -3.86 -12.74 -46.49
CA VAL A 465 -5.02 -11.86 -46.73
C VAL A 465 -4.79 -10.95 -47.97
N PHE A 466 -3.55 -10.48 -48.14
CA PHE A 466 -3.23 -9.56 -49.26
C PHE A 466 -2.98 -10.27 -50.60
N VAL A 467 -2.98 -11.60 -50.64
CA VAL A 467 -3.11 -12.34 -51.93
C VAL A 467 -4.43 -12.03 -52.61
N SER A 468 -5.53 -11.85 -51.83
CA SER A 468 -6.84 -11.40 -52.30
C SER A 468 -7.35 -10.31 -51.36
N PRO A 469 -6.92 -9.04 -51.56
CA PRO A 469 -7.13 -7.99 -50.57
C PRO A 469 -8.62 -7.67 -50.40
N PRO A 470 -9.09 -7.53 -49.14
CA PRO A 470 -10.44 -7.09 -48.86
C PRO A 470 -10.64 -5.62 -49.26
N ALA A 471 -11.90 -5.19 -49.37
CA ALA A 471 -12.22 -3.79 -49.59
C ALA A 471 -11.62 -2.89 -48.52
N ARG A 472 -11.02 -1.76 -48.93
CA ARG A 472 -10.48 -0.75 -48.02
C ARG A 472 -11.52 0.32 -47.72
N VAL A 473 -11.62 0.72 -46.47
CA VAL A 473 -12.44 1.86 -46.03
C VAL A 473 -11.54 2.96 -45.49
N GLU A 474 -11.97 4.19 -45.64
CA GLU A 474 -11.22 5.38 -45.22
C GLU A 474 -10.97 5.39 -43.71
N GLY A 475 -9.78 5.88 -43.29
CA GLY A 475 -9.40 6.09 -41.91
C GLY A 475 -8.45 5.03 -41.35
N THR A 476 -8.27 5.07 -40.02
CA THR A 476 -7.32 4.24 -39.30
C THR A 476 -8.03 3.29 -38.33
N ALA A 477 -7.73 2.00 -38.42
CA ALA A 477 -8.13 1.02 -37.41
C ALA A 477 -6.99 0.71 -36.43
N VAL A 478 -7.28 0.77 -35.13
CA VAL A 478 -6.40 0.36 -34.04
C VAL A 478 -6.94 -0.93 -33.43
N PHE A 479 -6.32 -2.06 -33.76
CA PHE A 479 -6.68 -3.36 -33.18
C PHE A 479 -5.85 -3.64 -31.95
N LEU A 480 -6.50 -3.75 -30.77
CA LEU A 480 -5.83 -4.10 -29.53
C LEU A 480 -5.63 -5.61 -29.43
N THR A 481 -4.40 -6.02 -29.15
CA THR A 481 -4.03 -7.42 -28.95
C THR A 481 -3.34 -7.62 -27.60
N ALA A 482 -3.59 -8.78 -26.98
CA ALA A 482 -2.94 -9.17 -25.73
C ALA A 482 -1.49 -9.63 -25.95
N GLU A 483 -1.21 -10.24 -27.11
CA GLU A 483 0.10 -10.80 -27.48
C GLU A 483 0.62 -10.14 -28.75
N PRO A 484 1.86 -9.62 -28.75
CA PRO A 484 2.45 -9.03 -29.93
C PRO A 484 2.74 -10.10 -31.00
N GLY A 485 2.56 -9.73 -32.26
CA GLY A 485 2.77 -10.63 -33.39
C GLY A 485 1.67 -11.67 -33.60
N SER A 486 0.57 -11.61 -32.83
CA SER A 486 -0.60 -12.47 -33.02
C SER A 486 -1.76 -11.71 -33.66
N VAL A 487 -2.55 -12.42 -34.45
CA VAL A 487 -3.78 -11.88 -35.08
C VAL A 487 -4.81 -11.57 -34.00
N PRO A 488 -5.27 -10.31 -33.86
CA PRO A 488 -6.32 -9.98 -32.91
C PRO A 488 -7.65 -10.65 -33.27
N ASN A 489 -8.36 -11.22 -32.29
CA ASN A 489 -9.71 -11.77 -32.52
C ASN A 489 -10.67 -10.74 -33.13
N ALA A 490 -10.54 -9.47 -32.74
CA ALA A 490 -11.32 -8.37 -33.30
C ALA A 490 -11.07 -8.20 -34.81
N LEU A 491 -9.84 -8.42 -35.31
CA LEU A 491 -9.54 -8.40 -36.73
C LEU A 491 -10.22 -9.57 -37.46
N LEU A 492 -10.14 -10.80 -36.90
CA LEU A 492 -10.80 -11.97 -37.50
C LEU A 492 -12.31 -11.78 -37.61
N HIS A 493 -12.94 -11.27 -36.56
CA HIS A 493 -14.36 -10.94 -36.57
C HIS A 493 -14.72 -9.84 -37.61
N ASN A 494 -13.91 -8.78 -37.67
CA ASN A 494 -14.13 -7.71 -38.66
C ASN A 494 -14.02 -8.23 -40.09
N LEU A 495 -12.99 -9.01 -40.41
CA LEU A 495 -12.84 -9.61 -41.74
C LEU A 495 -13.94 -10.62 -42.07
N LYS A 496 -14.34 -11.45 -41.09
CA LYS A 496 -15.38 -12.47 -41.30
C LYS A 496 -16.77 -11.84 -41.59
N HIS A 497 -17.12 -10.83 -40.82
CA HIS A 497 -18.49 -10.29 -40.83
C HIS A 497 -18.63 -9.05 -41.73
N ASN A 498 -17.67 -8.11 -41.69
CA ASN A 498 -17.70 -6.86 -42.43
C ASN A 498 -16.96 -6.97 -43.75
N LYS A 499 -15.98 -7.89 -43.91
CA LYS A 499 -15.15 -8.12 -45.10
C LYS A 499 -14.37 -6.89 -45.56
N VAL A 500 -14.01 -6.00 -44.64
CA VAL A 500 -13.27 -4.77 -44.91
C VAL A 500 -12.04 -4.63 -44.01
N LEU A 501 -11.04 -3.87 -44.52
CA LEU A 501 -9.94 -3.32 -43.73
C LEU A 501 -9.92 -1.82 -43.89
N HIS A 502 -9.39 -1.08 -42.92
CA HIS A 502 -9.15 0.35 -43.06
C HIS A 502 -7.91 0.60 -43.92
N GLU A 503 -7.78 1.82 -44.42
CA GLU A 503 -6.60 2.24 -45.18
C GLU A 503 -5.34 2.03 -44.37
N GLN A 504 -5.37 2.42 -43.08
CA GLN A 504 -4.29 2.20 -42.13
C GLN A 504 -4.72 1.27 -41.00
N ASN A 505 -3.89 0.29 -40.64
CA ASN A 505 -4.18 -0.66 -39.58
C ASN A 505 -3.02 -0.78 -38.58
N LEU A 506 -3.26 -0.49 -37.30
CA LEU A 506 -2.30 -0.59 -36.23
C LEU A 506 -2.67 -1.74 -35.32
N PHE A 507 -1.73 -2.66 -35.11
CA PHE A 507 -1.86 -3.77 -34.17
C PHE A 507 -1.12 -3.40 -32.88
N VAL A 508 -1.89 -3.04 -31.85
CA VAL A 508 -1.35 -2.39 -30.66
C VAL A 508 -1.36 -3.35 -29.48
N THR A 509 -0.19 -3.55 -28.90
CA THR A 509 -0.01 -4.31 -27.65
C THR A 509 0.41 -3.37 -26.53
N VAL A 510 -0.30 -3.39 -25.40
CA VAL A 510 0.05 -2.63 -24.20
C VAL A 510 0.81 -3.53 -23.23
N ARG A 511 2.04 -3.13 -22.87
CA ARG A 511 2.91 -3.85 -21.95
C ARG A 511 3.18 -3.05 -20.69
N ASN A 512 2.87 -3.61 -19.55
CA ASN A 512 3.21 -3.05 -18.25
C ASN A 512 4.52 -3.65 -17.74
N HIS A 513 5.41 -2.79 -17.23
CA HIS A 513 6.71 -3.15 -16.71
C HIS A 513 6.80 -3.01 -15.19
N GLU A 514 7.69 -3.76 -14.57
CA GLU A 514 7.97 -3.73 -13.12
C GLU A 514 8.75 -2.47 -12.68
N ILE A 515 8.87 -1.45 -13.56
CA ILE A 515 9.44 -0.14 -13.24
C ILE A 515 8.33 0.91 -13.12
N PRO A 516 8.46 1.90 -12.25
CA PRO A 516 7.39 2.87 -12.01
C PRO A 516 7.05 3.73 -13.23
N TRP A 517 8.06 4.26 -13.89
CA TRP A 517 7.88 5.24 -14.96
C TRP A 517 8.65 4.88 -16.22
N ILE A 518 7.97 4.96 -17.36
CA ILE A 518 8.57 4.93 -18.69
C ILE A 518 8.31 6.30 -19.33
N GLY A 519 9.40 6.97 -19.73
CA GLY A 519 9.31 8.28 -20.38
C GLY A 519 8.66 8.19 -21.76
N MET A 520 7.99 9.25 -22.18
CA MET A 520 7.23 9.31 -23.43
C MET A 520 8.06 8.89 -24.66
N ASN A 521 9.32 9.27 -24.73
CA ASN A 521 10.25 8.95 -25.82
C ASN A 521 10.64 7.48 -25.94
N LYS A 522 10.45 6.68 -24.86
CA LYS A 522 10.74 5.23 -24.82
C LYS A 522 9.47 4.39 -24.76
N ARG A 523 8.31 5.04 -24.94
CA ARG A 523 7.01 4.39 -24.73
C ARG A 523 6.53 3.59 -25.92
N LEU A 524 6.99 3.94 -27.14
CA LEU A 524 6.52 3.33 -28.37
C LEU A 524 7.66 2.64 -29.12
N GLU A 525 7.45 1.36 -29.46
CA GLU A 525 8.17 0.62 -30.48
C GLU A 525 7.23 0.37 -31.65
N ILE A 526 7.66 0.73 -32.85
CA ILE A 526 6.84 0.68 -34.08
C ILE A 526 7.61 -0.11 -35.12
N GLU A 527 6.94 -1.09 -35.69
CA GLU A 527 7.45 -1.94 -36.77
C GLU A 527 6.45 -1.95 -37.92
N SER A 528 6.93 -1.72 -39.14
CA SER A 528 6.10 -1.81 -40.35
C SER A 528 5.97 -3.27 -40.80
N LEU A 529 4.73 -3.71 -41.00
CA LEU A 529 4.42 -5.05 -41.52
C LEU A 529 4.13 -5.04 -43.04
N GLY A 530 4.28 -3.88 -43.71
CA GLY A 530 3.85 -3.70 -45.09
C GLY A 530 2.33 -3.46 -45.23
N HIS A 531 1.87 -3.15 -46.45
CA HIS A 531 0.44 -2.98 -46.79
C HIS A 531 -0.33 -1.99 -45.88
N ASP A 532 0.32 -0.90 -45.45
CA ASP A 532 -0.24 0.09 -44.49
C ASP A 532 -0.69 -0.54 -43.20
N CYS A 533 0.07 -1.54 -42.73
CA CYS A 533 -0.09 -2.24 -41.46
C CYS A 533 1.16 -2.03 -40.58
N TRP A 534 0.95 -1.73 -39.28
CA TRP A 534 2.02 -1.50 -38.32
C TRP A 534 1.78 -2.29 -37.04
N GLN A 535 2.83 -2.88 -36.51
CA GLN A 535 2.85 -3.41 -35.15
C GLN A 535 3.36 -2.34 -34.20
N VAL A 536 2.64 -2.07 -33.13
CA VAL A 536 2.96 -1.03 -32.15
C VAL A 536 2.95 -1.62 -30.75
N ASN A 537 4.10 -1.65 -30.11
CA ASN A 537 4.20 -1.99 -28.69
C ASN A 537 4.23 -0.72 -27.84
N VAL A 538 3.30 -0.61 -26.91
CA VAL A 538 3.19 0.54 -26.01
C VAL A 538 3.59 0.12 -24.60
N HIS A 539 4.65 0.74 -24.08
CA HIS A 539 5.25 0.38 -22.80
C HIS A 539 4.84 1.36 -21.70
N TYR A 540 4.33 0.84 -20.59
CA TYR A 540 3.98 1.61 -19.40
C TYR A 540 4.69 1.07 -18.18
N GLY A 541 5.12 1.97 -17.29
CA GLY A 541 5.49 1.63 -15.93
C GLY A 541 4.26 1.60 -15.01
N PHE A 542 4.36 0.93 -13.88
CA PHE A 542 3.21 0.72 -12.98
C PHE A 542 2.66 1.99 -12.29
N LYS A 543 3.25 3.16 -12.53
CA LYS A 543 2.73 4.47 -12.10
C LYS A 543 2.35 5.38 -13.27
N ASN A 544 2.61 4.96 -14.50
CA ASN A 544 2.16 5.74 -15.64
C ASN A 544 0.63 5.75 -15.72
N ASP A 545 0.06 6.88 -16.10
CA ASP A 545 -1.35 6.91 -16.50
C ASP A 545 -1.50 6.26 -17.87
N LEU A 546 -2.44 5.34 -17.96
CA LEU A 546 -2.71 4.56 -19.16
C LEU A 546 -3.65 5.36 -20.08
N ASP A 547 -3.06 6.22 -20.89
CA ASP A 547 -3.76 7.01 -21.92
C ASP A 547 -3.20 6.59 -23.28
N LEU A 548 -3.88 5.63 -23.90
CA LEU A 548 -3.44 5.05 -25.17
C LEU A 548 -3.55 6.05 -26.32
N PRO A 549 -4.63 6.82 -26.51
CA PRO A 549 -4.71 7.82 -27.56
C PRO A 549 -3.57 8.82 -27.50
N LYS A 550 -3.23 9.31 -26.31
CA LYS A 550 -2.13 10.25 -26.11
C LYS A 550 -0.75 9.63 -26.40
N ALA A 551 -0.57 8.35 -26.09
CA ALA A 551 0.66 7.63 -26.42
C ALA A 551 0.78 7.48 -27.95
N LEU A 552 -0.31 7.09 -28.63
CA LEU A 552 -0.33 6.88 -30.09
C LEU A 552 -0.14 8.18 -30.89
N GLN A 553 -0.51 9.35 -30.35
CA GLN A 553 -0.22 10.64 -31.02
C GLN A 553 1.27 10.88 -31.31
N GLN A 554 2.18 10.16 -30.63
CA GLN A 554 3.63 10.25 -30.88
C GLN A 554 4.10 9.45 -32.08
N ILE A 555 3.21 8.72 -32.74
CA ILE A 555 3.51 8.02 -34.00
C ILE A 555 3.68 9.01 -35.15
N LYS A 556 3.11 10.22 -35.01
CA LYS A 556 3.15 11.28 -36.03
C LYS A 556 4.60 11.54 -36.49
N GLY A 557 4.80 11.46 -37.84
CA GLY A 557 6.13 11.62 -38.45
C GLY A 557 6.98 10.33 -38.53
N ARG A 558 6.43 9.16 -38.15
CA ARG A 558 7.11 7.85 -38.26
C ARG A 558 6.51 6.94 -39.37
N GLY A 559 5.84 7.54 -40.35
CA GLY A 559 5.24 6.80 -41.47
C GLY A 559 3.76 6.47 -41.31
N CYS A 560 3.15 6.81 -40.17
CA CYS A 560 1.73 6.67 -39.93
C CYS A 560 1.17 7.98 -39.37
N GLU A 561 0.01 8.43 -39.84
CA GLU A 561 -0.68 9.60 -39.34
C GLU A 561 -1.99 9.17 -38.68
N LEU A 562 -2.15 9.50 -37.39
CA LEU A 562 -3.36 9.26 -36.62
C LEU A 562 -4.17 10.56 -36.54
N GLU A 563 -5.31 10.55 -37.18
CA GLU A 563 -6.33 11.60 -37.04
C GLU A 563 -7.40 11.12 -36.05
N SER A 564 -7.61 11.86 -34.98
CA SER A 564 -8.53 11.45 -33.90
C SER A 564 -9.98 11.26 -34.36
N MET A 565 -10.39 11.96 -35.43
CA MET A 565 -11.77 11.92 -35.95
C MET A 565 -12.04 10.69 -36.83
N THR A 566 -11.00 10.14 -37.47
CA THR A 566 -11.10 9.02 -38.42
C THR A 566 -10.51 7.73 -37.86
N THR A 567 -10.15 7.71 -36.58
CA THR A 567 -9.56 6.54 -35.90
C THR A 567 -10.62 5.75 -35.16
N SER A 568 -10.71 4.44 -35.45
CA SER A 568 -11.55 3.47 -34.75
C SER A 568 -10.72 2.48 -33.95
N TYR A 569 -11.11 2.22 -32.70
CA TYR A 569 -10.44 1.29 -31.80
C TYR A 569 -11.23 -0.01 -31.70
N PHE A 570 -10.64 -1.11 -32.11
CA PHE A 570 -11.24 -2.44 -32.10
C PHE A 570 -10.67 -3.26 -30.93
N LEU A 571 -11.56 -3.69 -30.03
CA LEU A 571 -11.20 -4.47 -28.85
C LEU A 571 -11.92 -5.82 -28.85
N SER A 572 -11.26 -6.84 -28.33
CA SER A 572 -11.92 -8.11 -27.97
C SER A 572 -12.39 -8.04 -26.52
N ARG A 573 -13.67 -8.35 -26.30
CA ARG A 573 -14.24 -8.52 -24.97
C ARG A 573 -14.41 -10.01 -24.70
N ASP A 574 -13.42 -10.61 -24.04
CA ASP A 574 -13.43 -12.03 -23.75
C ASP A 574 -14.36 -12.36 -22.57
N THR A 575 -15.28 -13.30 -22.78
CA THR A 575 -16.10 -13.87 -21.71
C THR A 575 -15.50 -15.20 -21.32
N VAL A 576 -15.02 -15.29 -20.07
CA VAL A 576 -14.42 -16.51 -19.55
C VAL A 576 -15.50 -17.47 -19.07
N ILE A 577 -15.47 -18.71 -19.58
CA ILE A 577 -16.35 -19.79 -19.16
C ILE A 577 -15.51 -20.81 -18.40
N PRO A 578 -15.83 -21.07 -17.10
CA PRO A 578 -15.10 -22.08 -16.34
C PRO A 578 -15.44 -23.49 -16.86
N THR A 579 -14.39 -24.31 -17.05
CA THR A 579 -14.52 -25.71 -17.47
C THR A 579 -13.97 -26.66 -16.40
N ILE A 580 -14.50 -27.87 -16.34
CA ILE A 580 -14.03 -28.87 -15.39
C ILE A 580 -12.66 -29.40 -15.85
N GLY A 581 -11.60 -29.16 -15.05
CA GLY A 581 -10.26 -29.67 -15.33
C GLY A 581 -9.27 -28.64 -15.89
N GLY A 582 -9.59 -27.34 -15.85
CA GLY A 582 -8.82 -26.27 -16.48
C GLY A 582 -7.55 -25.77 -15.76
N GLY A 583 -7.00 -26.49 -14.77
CA GLY A 583 -5.70 -26.17 -14.16
C GLY A 583 -5.77 -25.46 -12.81
N MET A 584 -6.92 -24.94 -12.39
CA MET A 584 -7.19 -24.44 -11.02
C MET A 584 -8.26 -25.27 -10.32
N ALA A 585 -8.41 -25.10 -8.99
CA ALA A 585 -9.53 -25.66 -8.27
C ALA A 585 -10.86 -25.07 -8.81
N PRO A 586 -11.95 -25.84 -8.98
CA PRO A 586 -13.19 -25.38 -9.62
C PRO A 586 -13.83 -24.14 -9.01
N TRP A 587 -13.71 -23.96 -7.69
CA TRP A 587 -14.20 -22.76 -7.01
C TRP A 587 -13.39 -21.51 -7.37
N ARG A 588 -12.07 -21.67 -7.60
CA ARG A 588 -11.19 -20.56 -8.04
C ARG A 588 -11.44 -20.18 -9.48
N GLU A 589 -11.73 -21.15 -10.36
CA GLU A 589 -12.11 -20.88 -11.75
C GLU A 589 -13.39 -20.05 -11.82
N LYS A 590 -14.42 -20.43 -11.04
CA LYS A 590 -15.65 -19.66 -10.89
C LYS A 590 -15.39 -18.25 -10.34
N LEU A 591 -14.53 -18.15 -9.32
CA LEU A 591 -14.13 -16.87 -8.75
C LEU A 591 -13.42 -16.01 -9.80
N PHE A 592 -12.48 -16.57 -10.56
CA PHE A 592 -11.77 -15.86 -11.63
C PHE A 592 -12.74 -15.40 -12.73
N ALA A 593 -13.64 -16.24 -13.18
CA ALA A 593 -14.65 -15.89 -14.18
C ALA A 593 -15.53 -14.72 -13.69
N GLN A 594 -15.95 -14.74 -12.43
CA GLN A 594 -16.72 -13.66 -11.82
C GLN A 594 -15.91 -12.36 -11.71
N MET A 595 -14.63 -12.45 -11.30
CA MET A 595 -13.72 -11.30 -11.25
C MET A 595 -13.49 -10.73 -12.65
N HIS A 596 -13.34 -11.58 -13.66
CA HIS A 596 -13.13 -11.19 -15.05
C HIS A 596 -14.38 -10.50 -15.64
N HIS A 597 -15.56 -11.03 -15.35
CA HIS A 597 -16.84 -10.45 -15.76
C HIS A 597 -17.06 -9.05 -15.16
N ASN A 598 -16.69 -8.87 -13.88
CA ASN A 598 -16.87 -7.60 -13.15
C ASN A 598 -15.70 -6.61 -13.35
N ALA A 599 -14.66 -6.99 -14.09
CA ALA A 599 -13.55 -6.10 -14.39
C ALA A 599 -14.00 -4.95 -15.29
N SER A 600 -13.49 -3.75 -15.04
CA SER A 600 -13.73 -2.59 -15.90
C SER A 600 -13.30 -2.85 -17.34
N GLY A 601 -14.02 -2.31 -18.30
CA GLY A 601 -13.74 -2.42 -19.72
C GLY A 601 -12.30 -2.00 -20.06
N ALA A 602 -11.71 -2.61 -21.08
CA ALA A 602 -10.38 -2.20 -21.55
C ALA A 602 -10.41 -0.79 -22.12
N ALA A 603 -11.53 -0.39 -22.71
CA ALA A 603 -11.74 0.94 -23.27
C ALA A 603 -11.60 2.04 -22.21
N ASP A 604 -12.32 1.90 -21.08
CA ASP A 604 -12.24 2.86 -19.97
C ASP A 604 -10.85 2.88 -19.34
N PHE A 605 -10.26 1.70 -19.17
CA PHE A 605 -8.94 1.56 -18.54
C PHE A 605 -7.79 2.17 -19.35
N LEU A 606 -7.91 2.17 -20.67
CA LEU A 606 -6.96 2.75 -21.61
C LEU A 606 -7.32 4.18 -22.03
N ASN A 607 -8.36 4.75 -21.44
CA ASN A 607 -8.88 6.10 -21.72
C ASN A 607 -9.21 6.31 -23.20
N LEU A 608 -9.86 5.32 -23.84
CA LEU A 608 -10.27 5.41 -25.24
C LEU A 608 -11.52 6.30 -25.40
N PRO A 609 -11.65 7.05 -26.52
CA PRO A 609 -12.84 7.85 -26.78
C PRO A 609 -14.07 6.95 -27.03
N ASN A 610 -15.12 7.09 -26.23
CA ASN A 610 -16.30 6.20 -26.22
C ASN A 610 -17.00 6.07 -27.58
N ASN A 611 -16.99 7.11 -28.38
CA ASN A 611 -17.63 7.15 -29.72
C ASN A 611 -16.77 6.53 -30.83
N SER A 612 -15.54 6.13 -30.55
CA SER A 612 -14.60 5.54 -31.51
C SER A 612 -14.25 4.09 -31.18
N VAL A 613 -14.95 3.46 -30.22
CA VAL A 613 -14.67 2.10 -29.76
C VAL A 613 -15.66 1.11 -30.34
N VAL A 614 -15.14 0.01 -30.88
CA VAL A 614 -15.89 -1.17 -31.34
C VAL A 614 -15.47 -2.37 -30.49
N GLU A 615 -16.35 -2.87 -29.64
CA GLU A 615 -16.10 -4.07 -28.84
C GLU A 615 -16.72 -5.31 -29.51
N LEU A 616 -15.89 -6.32 -29.74
CA LEU A 616 -16.30 -7.60 -30.34
C LEU A 616 -16.15 -8.72 -29.30
N GLY A 617 -17.26 -9.41 -29.03
CA GLY A 617 -17.31 -10.44 -27.98
C GLY A 617 -16.75 -11.79 -28.45
N SER A 618 -15.87 -12.40 -27.63
CA SER A 618 -15.44 -13.79 -27.76
C SER A 618 -15.68 -14.56 -26.47
N LYS A 619 -15.90 -15.89 -26.58
CA LYS A 619 -16.04 -16.79 -25.45
C LYS A 619 -14.82 -17.69 -25.37
N ILE A 620 -14.19 -17.75 -24.20
CA ILE A 620 -12.98 -18.55 -23.98
C ILE A 620 -13.24 -19.50 -22.79
N GLU A 621 -13.05 -20.77 -23.02
CA GLU A 621 -13.13 -21.81 -21.99
C GLU A 621 -11.77 -22.00 -21.33
N ILE A 622 -11.72 -21.92 -19.99
CA ILE A 622 -10.54 -22.16 -19.15
C ILE A 622 -10.86 -23.14 -18.02
#